data_585c20612c73a8feda5e14917f24c26b
#
_entry.id   585c20612c73a8feda5e14917f24c26b
#
_cell.length_a   1.000
_cell.length_b   1.000
_cell.length_c   1.000
_cell.angle_alpha   90.00
_cell.angle_beta   90.00
_cell.angle_gamma   90.00
#
_symmetry.space_group_name_H-M   'P 1'
#
loop_
_entity.id
_entity.type
_entity.pdbx_description
1 polymer ?
#
loop_
_entity_poly.entity_id
_entity_poly.type
_entity_poly.pdbx_seq_one_letter_code
_entity_poly.pdbx_strand_id
1 'polypeptide(L)'
;MRLQVYNRILANVHQKIRSTSGLPNSPQMTNYDVPEWQPGCPRFDVKDCILYIVWNLRNSGFRVLYISPNRLLVSWKEHSMQYYQEESPIRQAMVAATTQNTVVKTTPALVQKKASGYKPTSEGVAGLLTQQSNTGKRGAGTITFI
;
A
#
# COMPACT_ATOMS: atom_id res chain seq x y z
N MET A 1 7.73 -21.87 -32.25
CA MET A 1 6.28 -21.67 -32.38
C MET A 1 5.49 -21.94 -31.09
N ARG A 2 5.72 -23.01 -30.32
CA ARG A 2 4.98 -23.29 -29.06
C ARG A 2 5.08 -22.16 -28.03
N LEU A 3 6.27 -21.59 -27.83
CA LEU A 3 6.50 -20.53 -26.86
C LEU A 3 5.70 -19.25 -27.16
N GLN A 4 5.46 -18.95 -28.43
CA GLN A 4 4.64 -17.78 -28.82
C GLN A 4 3.19 -17.94 -28.41
N VAL A 5 2.64 -19.17 -28.51
CA VAL A 5 1.29 -19.48 -28.04
C VAL A 5 1.19 -19.34 -26.53
N TYR A 6 2.18 -19.86 -25.79
CA TYR A 6 2.22 -19.76 -24.33
C TYR A 6 2.33 -18.32 -23.86
N ASN A 7 3.17 -17.50 -24.50
CA ASN A 7 3.29 -16.09 -24.20
C ASN A 7 2.00 -15.30 -24.51
N ARG A 8 1.28 -15.67 -25.57
CA ARG A 8 -0.01 -15.06 -25.88
C ARG A 8 -1.06 -15.36 -24.83
N ILE A 9 -1.13 -16.62 -24.38
CA ILE A 9 -2.04 -17.02 -23.29
C ILE A 9 -1.63 -16.33 -21.99
N LEU A 10 -0.35 -16.26 -21.66
CA LEU A 10 0.16 -15.54 -20.49
C LEU A 10 -0.21 -14.06 -20.53
N ALA A 11 -0.13 -13.41 -21.69
CA ALA A 11 -0.55 -12.02 -21.86
C ALA A 11 -2.05 -11.84 -21.56
N ASN A 12 -2.89 -12.79 -22.01
CA ASN A 12 -4.33 -12.77 -21.69
C ASN A 12 -4.59 -12.93 -20.19
N VAL A 13 -3.80 -13.78 -19.50
CA VAL A 13 -3.86 -13.92 -18.03
C VAL A 13 -3.53 -12.59 -17.36
N HIS A 14 -2.44 -11.95 -17.76
CA HIS A 14 -2.04 -10.64 -17.21
C HIS A 14 -3.09 -9.56 -17.48
N GLN A 15 -3.71 -9.56 -18.66
CA GLN A 15 -4.79 -8.62 -18.98
C GLN A 15 -6.00 -8.84 -18.06
N LYS A 16 -6.37 -10.11 -17.80
CA LYS A 16 -7.46 -10.43 -16.89
C LYS A 16 -7.15 -10.02 -15.45
N ILE A 17 -5.91 -10.23 -14.99
CA ILE A 17 -5.47 -9.76 -13.66
C ILE A 17 -5.60 -8.25 -13.56
N ARG A 18 -5.14 -7.50 -14.56
CA ARG A 18 -5.25 -6.02 -14.58
C ARG A 18 -6.69 -5.55 -14.56
N SER A 19 -7.55 -6.12 -15.38
CA SER A 19 -8.98 -5.74 -15.42
C SER A 19 -9.67 -6.03 -14.09
N THR A 20 -9.35 -7.15 -13.44
CA THR A 20 -9.93 -7.52 -12.15
C THR A 20 -9.37 -6.66 -11.02
N SER A 21 -8.07 -6.38 -11.02
CA SER A 21 -7.43 -5.56 -9.97
C SER A 21 -7.87 -4.08 -10.00
N GLY A 22 -8.29 -3.57 -11.17
CA GLY A 22 -8.79 -2.21 -11.33
C GLY A 22 -10.23 -1.99 -10.83
N LEU A 23 -10.94 -3.07 -10.46
CA LEU A 23 -12.29 -2.94 -9.94
C LEU A 23 -12.28 -2.54 -8.47
N PRO A 24 -13.12 -1.58 -8.05
CA PRO A 24 -13.31 -1.27 -6.63
C PRO A 24 -13.84 -2.52 -5.89
N ASN A 25 -13.30 -2.79 -4.72
CA ASN A 25 -13.60 -3.99 -3.91
C ASN A 25 -13.24 -5.33 -4.57
N SER A 26 -12.22 -5.34 -5.43
CA SER A 26 -11.70 -6.58 -6.02
C SER A 26 -11.28 -7.59 -4.93
N PRO A 27 -11.64 -8.87 -5.06
CA PRO A 27 -11.28 -9.92 -4.11
C PRO A 27 -9.78 -10.24 -4.09
N GLN A 28 -8.94 -9.48 -4.81
CA GLN A 28 -7.50 -9.69 -4.95
C GLN A 28 -7.13 -11.10 -5.48
N MET A 29 -8.04 -11.70 -6.21
CA MET A 29 -7.88 -12.98 -6.89
C MET A 29 -8.72 -13.03 -8.17
N THR A 30 -8.31 -13.83 -9.12
CA THR A 30 -9.06 -14.08 -10.35
C THR A 30 -8.92 -15.52 -10.81
N ASN A 31 -9.96 -16.02 -11.47
CA ASN A 31 -9.95 -17.32 -12.10
C ASN A 31 -9.65 -17.16 -13.59
N TYR A 32 -8.81 -18.02 -14.12
CA TYR A 32 -8.53 -18.10 -15.56
C TYR A 32 -8.61 -19.55 -16.03
N ASP A 33 -9.42 -19.78 -17.06
CA ASP A 33 -9.51 -21.09 -17.71
C ASP A 33 -8.57 -21.07 -18.92
N VAL A 34 -7.59 -21.99 -18.91
CA VAL A 34 -6.63 -22.12 -20.01
C VAL A 34 -7.32 -22.81 -21.18
N PRO A 35 -7.40 -22.19 -22.35
CA PRO A 35 -8.05 -22.77 -23.51
C PRO A 35 -7.25 -23.98 -24.03
N GLU A 36 -7.95 -25.04 -24.39
CA GLU A 36 -7.33 -26.21 -25.02
C GLU A 36 -6.94 -25.97 -26.48
N TRP A 37 -7.57 -24.97 -27.07
CA TRP A 37 -7.35 -24.57 -28.45
C TRP A 37 -7.44 -23.07 -28.63
N GLN A 38 -6.63 -22.51 -29.50
CA GLN A 38 -6.64 -21.10 -29.82
C GLN A 38 -6.65 -20.89 -31.33
N PRO A 39 -7.56 -20.07 -31.90
CA PRO A 39 -7.67 -19.83 -33.33
C PRO A 39 -6.36 -19.20 -33.87
N GLY A 40 -5.90 -19.70 -35.00
CA GLY A 40 -4.66 -19.25 -35.63
C GLY A 40 -3.36 -19.73 -35.00
N CYS A 41 -3.46 -20.62 -33.99
CA CYS A 41 -2.29 -21.21 -33.35
C CYS A 41 -2.18 -22.72 -33.65
N PRO A 42 -0.95 -23.27 -33.78
CA PRO A 42 -0.75 -24.70 -33.88
C PRO A 42 -1.20 -25.39 -32.60
N ARG A 43 -1.53 -26.67 -32.70
CA ARG A 43 -1.84 -27.48 -31.52
C ARG A 43 -0.68 -27.45 -30.52
N PHE A 44 -1.00 -27.28 -29.25
CA PHE A 44 -0.05 -27.23 -28.15
C PHE A 44 -0.50 -28.13 -27.01
N ASP A 45 0.43 -28.53 -26.16
CA ASP A 45 0.14 -29.27 -24.95
C ASP A 45 -0.36 -28.32 -23.87
N VAL A 46 -1.61 -28.54 -23.43
CA VAL A 46 -2.27 -27.71 -22.41
C VAL A 46 -1.58 -27.84 -21.06
N LYS A 47 -1.10 -29.04 -20.70
CA LYS A 47 -0.41 -29.28 -19.43
C LYS A 47 0.90 -28.53 -19.37
N ASP A 48 1.67 -28.59 -20.44
CA ASP A 48 2.94 -27.86 -20.56
C ASP A 48 2.72 -26.36 -20.54
N CYS A 49 1.68 -25.86 -21.21
CA CYS A 49 1.27 -24.47 -21.17
C CYS A 49 0.89 -24.01 -19.75
N ILE A 50 0.13 -24.81 -19.01
CA ILE A 50 -0.25 -24.54 -17.63
C ILE A 50 0.99 -24.43 -16.74
N LEU A 51 1.92 -25.39 -16.84
CA LEU A 51 3.17 -25.37 -16.08
C LEU A 51 3.98 -24.11 -16.38
N TYR A 52 4.08 -23.72 -17.66
CA TYR A 52 4.76 -22.50 -18.08
C TYR A 52 4.13 -21.24 -17.47
N ILE A 53 2.81 -21.14 -17.52
CA ILE A 53 2.07 -20.00 -16.96
C ILE A 53 2.24 -19.94 -15.44
N VAL A 54 2.09 -21.07 -14.75
CA VAL A 54 2.24 -21.14 -13.28
C VAL A 54 3.64 -20.74 -12.87
N TRP A 55 4.68 -21.18 -13.59
CA TRP A 55 6.06 -20.83 -13.30
C TRP A 55 6.30 -19.32 -13.46
N ASN A 56 5.85 -18.72 -14.56
CA ASN A 56 6.00 -17.28 -14.80
C ASN A 56 5.26 -16.43 -13.76
N LEU A 57 4.02 -16.80 -13.43
CA LEU A 57 3.22 -16.05 -12.45
C LEU A 57 3.81 -16.16 -11.04
N ARG A 58 4.31 -17.32 -10.64
CA ARG A 58 4.99 -17.50 -9.34
C ARG A 58 6.26 -16.67 -9.24
N ASN A 59 7.06 -16.64 -10.31
CA ASN A 59 8.26 -15.79 -10.37
C ASN A 59 7.92 -14.30 -10.32
N SER A 60 6.72 -13.92 -10.75
CA SER A 60 6.21 -12.55 -10.65
C SER A 60 5.55 -12.23 -9.30
N GLY A 61 5.61 -13.14 -8.31
CA GLY A 61 5.08 -12.95 -6.97
C GLY A 61 3.59 -13.27 -6.79
N PHE A 62 2.93 -13.83 -7.81
CA PHE A 62 1.54 -14.26 -7.68
C PHE A 62 1.45 -15.64 -7.03
N ARG A 63 0.46 -15.82 -6.16
CA ARG A 63 0.09 -17.16 -5.68
C ARG A 63 -0.85 -17.80 -6.69
N VAL A 64 -0.46 -18.96 -7.21
CA VAL A 64 -1.24 -19.69 -8.23
C VAL A 64 -1.61 -21.06 -7.72
N LEU A 65 -2.93 -21.35 -7.76
CA LEU A 65 -3.49 -22.65 -7.47
C LEU A 65 -4.08 -23.24 -8.76
N TYR A 66 -3.68 -24.48 -9.08
CA TYR A 66 -4.25 -25.21 -10.20
C TYR A 66 -5.49 -25.98 -9.76
N ILE A 67 -6.56 -25.86 -10.52
CA ILE A 67 -7.83 -26.56 -10.33
C ILE A 67 -8.12 -27.34 -11.62
N SER A 68 -8.15 -28.66 -11.51
CA SER A 68 -8.46 -29.52 -12.64
C SER A 68 -9.83 -29.18 -13.27
N PRO A 69 -10.00 -29.26 -14.59
CA PRO A 69 -8.98 -29.71 -15.57
C PRO A 69 -8.03 -28.62 -16.08
N ASN A 70 -8.45 -27.36 -16.25
CA ASN A 70 -7.69 -26.33 -16.95
C ASN A 70 -7.77 -24.97 -16.25
N ARG A 71 -8.27 -24.90 -15.01
CA ARG A 71 -8.51 -23.65 -14.31
C ARG A 71 -7.34 -23.28 -13.42
N LEU A 72 -6.97 -22.01 -13.47
CA LEU A 72 -5.97 -21.39 -12.60
C LEU A 72 -6.66 -20.34 -11.72
N LEU A 73 -6.47 -20.45 -10.41
CA LEU A 73 -6.81 -19.40 -9.45
C LEU A 73 -5.55 -18.62 -9.16
N VAL A 74 -5.53 -17.35 -9.55
CA VAL A 74 -4.40 -16.45 -9.36
C VAL A 74 -4.76 -15.43 -8.28
N SER A 75 -3.95 -15.36 -7.22
CA SER A 75 -4.13 -14.40 -6.12
C SER A 75 -2.88 -13.53 -5.99
N TRP A 76 -3.09 -12.23 -5.75
CA TRP A 76 -2.04 -11.24 -5.48
C TRP A 76 -2.15 -10.61 -4.09
N LYS A 77 -3.01 -11.18 -3.25
CA LYS A 77 -3.24 -10.68 -1.89
C LYS A 77 -1.96 -10.66 -1.04
N GLU A 78 -1.19 -11.73 -1.09
CA GLU A 78 0.05 -11.84 -0.31
C GLU A 78 1.11 -10.83 -0.78
N HIS A 79 1.27 -10.68 -2.09
CA HIS A 79 2.17 -9.68 -2.67
C HIS A 79 1.79 -8.25 -2.27
N SER A 80 0.50 -7.93 -2.30
CA SER A 80 0.02 -6.62 -1.85
C SER A 80 0.30 -6.40 -0.36
N MET A 81 0.07 -7.40 0.48
CA MET A 81 0.35 -7.33 1.92
C MET A 81 1.83 -7.13 2.20
N GLN A 82 2.70 -7.88 1.52
CA GLN A 82 4.15 -7.78 1.66
C GLN A 82 4.66 -6.42 1.20
N TYR A 83 4.17 -5.91 0.06
CA TYR A 83 4.49 -4.57 -0.42
C TYR A 83 4.12 -3.49 0.61
N TYR A 84 2.90 -3.55 1.18
CA TYR A 84 2.48 -2.58 2.19
C TYR A 84 3.27 -2.68 3.49
N GLN A 85 3.73 -3.86 3.85
CA GLN A 85 4.47 -4.08 5.09
C GLN A 85 5.96 -3.75 4.97
N GLU A 86 6.60 -4.08 3.87
CA GLU A 86 8.06 -4.04 3.73
C GLU A 86 8.55 -2.96 2.77
N GLU A 87 7.87 -2.77 1.64
CA GLU A 87 8.36 -1.94 0.53
C GLU A 87 7.66 -0.58 0.44
N SER A 88 6.56 -0.35 1.17
CA SER A 88 5.81 0.90 1.08
C SER A 88 6.69 2.10 1.46
N PRO A 89 6.83 3.11 0.58
CA PRO A 89 7.59 4.33 0.88
C PRO A 89 7.06 5.08 2.11
N ILE A 90 5.75 5.00 2.34
CA ILE A 90 5.09 5.62 3.49
C ILE A 90 5.54 4.93 4.78
N ARG A 91 5.59 3.59 4.80
CA ARG A 91 6.06 2.85 5.96
C ARG A 91 7.55 3.10 6.24
N GLN A 92 8.38 3.11 5.20
CA GLN A 92 9.80 3.44 5.33
C GLN A 92 10.00 4.83 5.93
N ALA A 93 9.23 5.82 5.48
CA ALA A 93 9.26 7.16 6.03
C ALA A 93 8.82 7.20 7.51
N MET A 94 7.78 6.45 7.88
CA MET A 94 7.32 6.34 9.27
C MET A 94 8.39 5.69 10.17
N VAL A 95 9.01 4.62 9.73
CA VAL A 95 10.08 3.95 10.48
C VAL A 95 11.28 4.87 10.66
N ALA A 96 11.70 5.57 9.60
CA ALA A 96 12.79 6.54 9.65
C ALA A 96 12.49 7.70 10.64
N ALA A 97 11.28 8.24 10.62
CA ALA A 97 10.86 9.28 11.56
C ALA A 97 10.84 8.79 13.01
N THR A 98 10.40 7.54 13.25
CA THR A 98 10.39 6.94 14.59
C THR A 98 11.81 6.72 15.12
N THR A 99 12.73 6.28 14.26
CA THR A 99 14.13 6.04 14.63
C THR A 99 14.84 7.35 15.00
N GLN A 100 14.56 8.43 14.30
CA GLN A 100 15.10 9.77 14.63
C GLN A 100 14.61 10.27 15.99
N ASN A 101 13.36 10.03 16.34
CA ASN A 101 12.81 10.43 17.64
C ASN A 101 13.34 9.63 18.83
N THR A 102 13.81 8.40 18.60
CA THR A 102 14.43 7.57 19.66
C THR A 102 15.89 7.96 19.94
N VAL A 103 16.59 8.50 18.98
CA VAL A 103 18.00 8.93 19.15
C VAL A 103 18.12 10.24 19.96
N VAL A 104 17.07 11.08 20.00
CA VAL A 104 17.09 12.35 20.73
C VAL A 104 16.87 12.20 22.25
N LYS A 105 16.53 10.99 22.74
CA LYS A 105 16.29 10.76 24.19
C LYS A 105 17.48 10.24 24.98
N THR A 106 18.68 10.18 24.39
CA THR A 106 19.88 9.76 25.12
C THR A 106 20.96 10.81 25.00
N THR A 107 20.74 11.98 25.61
CA THR A 107 21.84 12.86 25.99
C THR A 107 21.91 12.86 27.51
N PRO A 108 23.03 12.46 28.13
CA PRO A 108 23.16 12.48 29.58
C PRO A 108 23.28 13.94 30.04
N ALA A 109 22.45 14.26 31.02
CA ALA A 109 22.60 15.44 31.83
C ALA A 109 23.96 15.47 32.49
N LEU A 110 24.75 16.49 32.22
CA LEU A 110 25.76 17.03 33.14
C LEU A 110 26.42 18.28 32.52
N VAL A 111 25.90 19.44 32.83
CA VAL A 111 26.70 20.59 33.24
C VAL A 111 25.78 21.52 34.06
N GLN A 112 25.90 21.40 35.35
CA GLN A 112 25.48 22.48 36.25
C GLN A 112 26.36 23.69 36.01
N LYS A 113 25.81 24.71 35.39
CA LYS A 113 26.37 26.06 35.44
C LYS A 113 25.44 26.94 36.28
N LYS A 114 25.93 27.20 37.45
CA LYS A 114 25.39 28.15 38.42
C LYS A 114 25.02 29.44 37.67
N ALA A 115 23.76 29.75 37.59
CA ALA A 115 23.25 30.99 37.07
C ALA A 115 22.62 31.76 38.22
N SER A 116 23.25 32.85 38.48
CA SER A 116 22.89 34.05 39.20
C SER A 116 21.41 34.43 39.08
N GLY A 117 20.85 34.84 40.23
CA GLY A 117 19.47 35.14 40.44
C GLY A 117 18.80 36.05 39.41
N TYR A 118 17.70 35.56 38.90
CA TYR A 118 16.69 36.37 38.26
C TYR A 118 15.41 36.29 39.11
N LYS A 119 15.06 37.42 39.76
CA LYS A 119 13.78 37.60 40.44
C LYS A 119 12.73 37.88 39.35
N PRO A 120 11.66 37.09 39.22
CA PRO A 120 10.57 37.46 38.35
C PRO A 120 9.75 38.56 39.05
N THR A 121 9.71 39.75 38.47
CA THR A 121 8.80 40.81 38.83
C THR A 121 7.41 40.45 38.32
N SER A 122 6.45 40.43 39.22
CA SER A 122 5.06 39.99 39.01
C SER A 122 4.18 40.94 38.19
N GLU A 123 4.76 41.88 37.46
CA GLU A 123 3.98 42.89 36.70
C GLU A 123 3.82 42.61 35.21
N GLY A 124 4.43 41.56 34.67
CA GLY A 124 4.39 41.24 33.23
C GLY A 124 3.21 40.38 32.77
N VAL A 125 2.48 39.76 33.66
CA VAL A 125 1.48 38.76 33.28
C VAL A 125 0.04 39.26 33.26
N ALA A 126 -0.22 40.39 33.90
CA ALA A 126 -1.57 40.97 33.96
C ALA A 126 -2.00 41.65 32.64
N GLY A 127 -1.06 42.01 31.77
CA GLY A 127 -1.35 42.68 30.48
C GLY A 127 -1.78 41.76 29.34
N LEU A 128 -1.52 40.44 29.43
CA LEU A 128 -1.81 39.48 28.35
C LEU A 128 -3.18 38.82 28.42
N LEU A 129 -3.87 38.93 29.57
CA LEU A 129 -5.18 38.33 29.78
C LEU A 129 -6.38 39.21 29.49
N THR A 130 -6.13 40.53 29.18
CA THR A 130 -7.21 41.48 28.92
C THR A 130 -7.52 41.74 27.45
N GLN A 131 -6.83 41.04 26.51
CA GLN A 131 -7.00 41.32 25.09
C GLN A 131 -7.77 40.23 24.33
N GLN A 132 -8.45 39.33 25.02
CA GLN A 132 -9.18 38.23 24.36
C GLN A 132 -10.67 38.16 24.68
N SER A 133 -11.29 39.31 24.92
CA SER A 133 -12.74 39.41 25.06
C SER A 133 -13.30 40.63 24.30
N ASN A 134 -13.11 40.70 22.99
CA ASN A 134 -13.98 41.51 22.14
C ASN A 134 -13.70 41.28 20.65
N THR A 135 -14.42 40.32 20.05
CA THR A 135 -14.88 40.30 18.66
C THR A 135 -15.78 39.08 18.58
N GLY A 136 -17.06 39.22 18.57
CA GLY A 136 -17.83 39.70 17.44
C GLY A 136 -18.67 38.54 16.94
N LYS A 137 -19.81 38.41 17.57
CA LYS A 137 -21.07 37.86 17.01
C LYS A 137 -21.15 38.00 15.48
N ARG A 138 -21.25 36.87 14.76
CA ARG A 138 -21.95 36.71 13.48
C ARG A 138 -21.80 35.25 13.03
N GLY A 139 -22.91 34.58 12.91
CA GLY A 139 -23.51 34.06 11.76
C GLY A 139 -23.81 32.55 11.92
N ALA A 140 -25.00 32.24 12.39
CA ALA A 140 -25.57 30.88 12.26
C ALA A 140 -25.77 30.54 10.77
N GLY A 141 -25.00 29.58 10.26
CA GLY A 141 -25.25 28.94 8.98
C GLY A 141 -25.71 27.51 9.22
N THR A 142 -26.99 27.29 9.16
CA THR A 142 -27.61 25.96 9.19
C THR A 142 -27.35 25.28 7.84
N ILE A 143 -26.62 24.19 7.82
CA ILE A 143 -26.51 23.32 6.63
C ILE A 143 -27.45 22.17 6.84
N THR A 144 -28.52 22.15 6.03
CA THR A 144 -29.49 21.06 5.94
C THR A 144 -29.01 20.12 4.85
N PHE A 145 -28.78 18.85 5.19
CA PHE A 145 -28.61 17.77 4.23
C PHE A 145 -29.97 17.21 3.88
N ILE A 146 -30.24 17.18 2.59
CA ILE A 146 -31.34 16.42 1.98
C ILE A 146 -30.72 15.15 1.36
#